data_a348063266cecbe0a5c078d71826a318
#
_entry.id   a348063266cecbe0a5c078d71826a318
#
_cell.length_a   1.000
_cell.length_b   1.000
_cell.length_c   1.000
_cell.angle_alpha   90.00
_cell.angle_beta   90.00
_cell.angle_gamma   90.00
#
_symmetry.space_group_name_H-M   'P 1'
#
loop_
_entity.id
_entity.type
_entity.pdbx_description
1 polymer ?
#
loop_
_entity_poly.entity_id
_entity_poly.type
_entity_poly.pdbx_seq_one_letter_code
_entity_poly.pdbx_strand_id
1 'polypeptide(L)'
;MHNTNIICLGDSFTRGFGVRKKENWISQAYPENTTLINAGINGDTTSGMLARFSRDVIEHRPDYVLITGGINDFIVGSSLDIPKNNYMAMAHQAAAQRITPIIGIAPGFSAGQIRSDWAAFSDFGKVSEKHLLLRLWLHSFASTFHFPVFDFYAGFESFKAQTGQLFQNDLYLDGIHLT
;
A
#
# COMPACT_ATOMS: atom_id res chain seq x y z
N MET A 1 8.46 1.25 -29.39
CA MET A 1 7.31 1.28 -28.46
C MET A 1 7.77 1.94 -27.17
N HIS A 2 7.00 2.85 -26.58
CA HIS A 2 7.35 3.48 -25.30
C HIS A 2 7.23 2.44 -24.19
N ASN A 3 8.26 2.30 -23.35
CA ASN A 3 8.19 1.44 -22.18
C ASN A 3 7.66 2.27 -21.00
N THR A 4 6.54 1.88 -20.44
CA THR A 4 5.91 2.57 -19.31
C THR A 4 6.65 2.25 -18.01
N ASN A 5 7.05 3.28 -17.26
CA ASN A 5 7.73 3.12 -15.97
C ASN A 5 6.76 3.46 -14.81
N ILE A 6 6.60 2.54 -13.90
CA ILE A 6 5.76 2.69 -12.71
C ILE A 6 6.61 2.50 -11.46
N ILE A 7 6.68 3.50 -10.60
CA ILE A 7 7.28 3.35 -9.28
C ILE A 7 6.18 2.92 -8.29
N CYS A 8 6.39 1.79 -7.62
CA CYS A 8 5.53 1.30 -6.55
C CYS A 8 6.11 1.79 -5.21
N LEU A 9 5.61 2.91 -4.73
CA LEU A 9 5.98 3.51 -3.45
C LEU A 9 5.12 2.92 -2.33
N GLY A 10 5.74 2.48 -1.25
CA GLY A 10 4.97 1.88 -0.15
C GLY A 10 5.82 1.36 0.99
N ASP A 11 5.18 0.58 1.83
CA ASP A 11 5.73 -0.03 3.04
C ASP A 11 6.21 -1.47 2.83
N SER A 12 6.09 -2.31 3.87
CA SER A 12 6.46 -3.72 3.85
C SER A 12 5.65 -4.56 2.87
N PHE A 13 4.39 -4.21 2.60
CA PHE A 13 3.58 -4.88 1.58
C PHE A 13 4.19 -4.69 0.18
N THR A 14 4.54 -3.47 -0.16
CA THR A 14 5.22 -3.15 -1.42
C THR A 14 6.61 -3.76 -1.49
N ARG A 15 7.37 -3.69 -0.38
CA ARG A 15 8.70 -4.29 -0.28
C ARG A 15 8.70 -5.81 -0.49
N GLY A 16 7.63 -6.48 -0.06
CA GLY A 16 7.50 -7.94 -0.03
C GLY A 16 8.20 -8.53 1.20
N PHE A 17 7.83 -8.01 2.38
CA PHE A 17 8.34 -8.56 3.65
C PHE A 17 7.90 -10.02 3.81
N GLY A 18 8.83 -10.87 4.19
CA GLY A 18 8.56 -12.28 4.48
C GLY A 18 8.53 -13.21 3.26
N VAL A 19 8.53 -12.67 2.04
CA VAL A 19 8.56 -13.46 0.81
C VAL A 19 9.88 -13.32 0.06
N ARG A 20 10.25 -14.33 -0.73
CA ARG A 20 11.44 -14.25 -1.58
C ARG A 20 11.23 -13.19 -2.67
N LYS A 21 12.33 -12.54 -3.10
CA LYS A 21 12.28 -11.46 -4.11
C LYS A 21 11.47 -11.85 -5.36
N LYS A 22 11.62 -13.09 -5.84
CA LYS A 22 10.89 -13.60 -7.02
C LYS A 22 9.41 -13.87 -6.78
N GLU A 23 8.98 -13.92 -5.52
CA GLU A 23 7.59 -14.18 -5.10
C GLU A 23 6.86 -12.89 -4.72
N ASN A 24 7.58 -11.77 -4.62
CA ASN A 24 6.98 -10.46 -4.43
C ASN A 24 6.01 -10.15 -5.59
N TRP A 25 4.85 -9.62 -5.29
CA TRP A 25 3.81 -9.33 -6.26
C TRP A 25 4.29 -8.42 -7.42
N ILE A 26 5.20 -7.47 -7.16
CA ILE A 26 5.80 -6.63 -8.21
C ILE A 26 6.63 -7.48 -9.17
N SER A 27 7.36 -8.47 -8.63
CA SER A 27 8.17 -9.39 -9.46
C SER A 27 7.32 -10.42 -10.21
N GLN A 28 6.10 -10.67 -9.77
CA GLN A 28 5.13 -11.57 -10.41
C GLN A 28 4.26 -10.85 -11.46
N ALA A 29 4.15 -9.53 -11.37
CA ALA A 29 3.42 -8.75 -12.35
C ALA A 29 4.31 -8.47 -13.57
N TYR A 30 3.92 -9.01 -14.73
CA TYR A 30 4.64 -8.84 -16.00
C TYR A 30 3.75 -8.16 -17.05
N PRO A 31 3.32 -6.91 -16.85
CA PRO A 31 2.56 -6.22 -17.89
C PRO A 31 3.49 -5.93 -19.08
N GLU A 32 2.99 -6.18 -20.28
CA GLU A 32 3.76 -5.95 -21.51
C GLU A 32 4.21 -4.47 -21.61
N ASN A 33 5.44 -4.26 -22.07
CA ASN A 33 6.04 -2.92 -22.24
C ASN A 33 5.96 -2.05 -20.97
N THR A 34 6.06 -2.65 -19.78
CA THR A 34 6.01 -1.93 -18.51
C THR A 34 7.13 -2.37 -17.58
N THR A 35 7.78 -1.42 -16.94
CA THR A 35 8.76 -1.66 -15.86
C THR A 35 8.16 -1.24 -14.53
N LEU A 36 8.07 -2.18 -13.58
CA LEU A 36 7.67 -1.90 -12.20
C LEU A 36 8.93 -1.75 -11.33
N ILE A 37 9.04 -0.63 -10.62
CA ILE A 37 10.17 -0.32 -9.73
C ILE A 37 9.68 -0.38 -8.29
N ASN A 38 10.25 -1.29 -7.50
CA ASN A 38 9.91 -1.45 -6.09
C ASN A 38 10.62 -0.40 -5.22
N ALA A 39 9.86 0.56 -4.70
CA ALA A 39 10.28 1.57 -3.74
C ALA A 39 9.61 1.36 -2.36
N GLY A 40 9.36 0.12 -1.98
CA GLY A 40 8.83 -0.25 -0.65
C GLY A 40 9.92 -0.27 0.41
N ILE A 41 9.61 0.22 1.62
CA ILE A 41 10.47 0.16 2.82
C ILE A 41 9.68 -0.46 3.97
N ASN A 42 10.26 -1.48 4.64
CA ASN A 42 9.61 -2.13 5.77
C ASN A 42 9.34 -1.14 6.90
N GLY A 43 8.12 -1.16 7.45
CA GLY A 43 7.73 -0.29 8.56
C GLY A 43 7.50 1.17 8.19
N ASP A 44 7.59 1.54 6.91
CA ASP A 44 7.41 2.93 6.50
C ASP A 44 5.99 3.43 6.75
N THR A 45 5.89 4.66 7.19
CA THR A 45 4.64 5.40 7.33
C THR A 45 4.41 6.28 6.11
N THR A 46 3.19 6.78 5.94
CA THR A 46 2.93 7.77 4.87
C THR A 46 3.77 9.03 5.02
N SER A 47 4.15 9.41 6.25
CA SER A 47 5.07 10.52 6.51
C SER A 47 6.49 10.21 6.02
N GLY A 48 6.97 8.98 6.24
CA GLY A 48 8.26 8.52 5.70
C GLY A 48 8.24 8.48 4.18
N MET A 49 7.15 7.97 3.57
CA MET A 49 6.95 7.98 2.12
C MET A 49 6.98 9.42 1.54
N LEU A 50 6.29 10.37 2.18
CA LEU A 50 6.29 11.77 1.76
C LEU A 50 7.69 12.39 1.89
N ALA A 51 8.42 12.11 2.97
CA ALA A 51 9.77 12.65 3.18
C ALA A 51 10.78 12.22 2.10
N ARG A 52 10.60 11.02 1.53
CA ARG A 52 11.47 10.50 0.46
C ARG A 52 10.87 10.63 -0.95
N PHE A 53 9.70 11.24 -1.10
CA PHE A 53 8.93 11.28 -2.35
C PHE A 53 9.68 11.95 -3.49
N SER A 54 10.37 13.06 -3.23
CA SER A 54 11.18 13.74 -4.26
C SER A 54 12.28 12.84 -4.79
N ARG A 55 13.09 12.28 -3.89
CA ARG A 55 14.22 11.42 -4.24
C ARG A 55 13.78 10.14 -4.94
N ASP A 56 12.77 9.46 -4.41
CA ASP A 56 12.42 8.09 -4.83
C ASP A 56 11.41 8.08 -6.00
N VAL A 57 10.73 9.21 -6.27
CA VAL A 57 9.72 9.30 -7.32
C VAL A 57 10.00 10.44 -8.30
N ILE A 58 10.02 11.71 -7.83
CA ILE A 58 10.04 12.86 -8.72
C ILE A 58 11.33 12.91 -9.56
N GLU A 59 12.49 12.66 -8.95
CA GLU A 59 13.80 12.68 -9.62
C GLU A 59 13.92 11.60 -10.71
N HIS A 60 13.18 10.49 -10.57
CA HIS A 60 13.15 9.39 -11.55
C HIS A 60 12.21 9.62 -12.73
N ARG A 61 11.31 10.60 -12.64
CA ARG A 61 10.34 10.98 -13.70
C ARG A 61 9.60 9.76 -14.29
N PRO A 62 8.96 8.89 -13.48
CA PRO A 62 8.20 7.78 -14.01
C PRO A 62 6.93 8.28 -14.71
N ASP A 63 6.28 7.43 -15.50
CA ASP A 63 4.96 7.74 -16.08
C ASP A 63 3.87 7.71 -15.00
N TYR A 64 4.01 6.75 -14.04
CA TYR A 64 3.05 6.54 -12.95
C TYR A 64 3.78 6.32 -11.62
N VAL A 65 3.09 6.69 -10.54
CA VAL A 65 3.46 6.26 -9.18
C VAL A 65 2.27 5.59 -8.51
N LEU A 66 2.42 4.33 -8.11
CA LEU A 66 1.46 3.62 -7.27
C LEU A 66 1.84 3.89 -5.80
N ILE A 67 0.95 4.55 -5.05
CA ILE A 67 1.15 4.91 -3.65
C ILE A 67 0.31 3.98 -2.78
N THR A 68 0.95 3.13 -1.95
CA THR A 68 0.25 2.12 -1.14
C THR A 68 0.81 2.09 0.28
N GLY A 69 -0.01 2.36 1.30
CA GLY A 69 0.40 2.32 2.70
C GLY A 69 -0.63 2.93 3.64
N GLY A 70 -0.22 3.22 4.89
CA GLY A 70 -1.04 3.88 5.90
C GLY A 70 -1.35 3.02 7.12
N ILE A 71 -1.15 1.70 7.06
CA ILE A 71 -1.39 0.82 8.21
C ILE A 71 -0.39 1.10 9.33
N ASN A 72 0.89 1.32 8.98
CA ASN A 72 1.94 1.63 9.94
C ASN A 72 1.70 2.95 10.67
N ASP A 73 1.09 3.95 10.02
CA ASP A 73 0.67 5.20 10.68
C ASP A 73 -0.23 4.91 11.88
N PHE A 74 -1.18 3.99 11.72
CA PHE A 74 -2.12 3.64 12.78
C PHE A 74 -1.51 2.75 13.84
N ILE A 75 -0.60 1.84 13.49
CA ILE A 75 0.15 1.00 14.42
C ILE A 75 0.99 1.88 15.38
N VAL A 76 1.61 2.95 14.87
CA VAL A 76 2.37 3.90 15.69
C VAL A 76 1.51 5.00 16.33
N GLY A 77 0.17 4.91 16.21
CA GLY A 77 -0.77 5.78 16.92
C GLY A 77 -1.17 7.07 16.21
N SER A 78 -0.81 7.27 14.95
CA SER A 78 -1.18 8.49 14.19
C SER A 78 -2.69 8.69 14.09
N SER A 79 -3.11 9.95 13.98
CA SER A 79 -4.49 10.27 13.61
C SER A 79 -4.78 9.92 12.15
N LEU A 80 -6.06 9.78 11.81
CA LEU A 80 -6.50 9.52 10.43
C LEU A 80 -6.11 10.64 9.45
N ASP A 81 -5.97 11.86 9.93
CA ASP A 81 -5.65 13.01 9.08
C ASP A 81 -4.22 12.98 8.55
N ILE A 82 -3.29 12.35 9.28
CA ILE A 82 -1.89 12.24 8.83
C ILE A 82 -1.79 11.50 7.49
N PRO A 83 -2.23 10.24 7.36
CA PRO A 83 -2.14 9.56 6.06
C PRO A 83 -2.99 10.23 4.98
N LYS A 84 -4.16 10.80 5.29
CA LYS A 84 -4.95 11.56 4.32
C LYS A 84 -4.16 12.74 3.73
N ASN A 85 -3.58 13.58 4.59
CA ASN A 85 -2.80 14.73 4.17
C ASN A 85 -1.56 14.33 3.36
N ASN A 86 -0.89 13.24 3.77
CA ASN A 86 0.29 12.75 3.08
C ASN A 86 -0.06 12.18 1.69
N TYR A 87 -1.13 11.39 1.57
CA TYR A 87 -1.62 10.92 0.27
C TYR A 87 -1.96 12.09 -0.67
N MET A 88 -2.69 13.08 -0.16
CA MET A 88 -3.04 14.29 -0.92
C MET A 88 -1.77 15.02 -1.38
N ALA A 89 -0.80 15.23 -0.49
CA ALA A 89 0.46 15.89 -0.83
C ALA A 89 1.25 15.13 -1.90
N MET A 90 1.44 13.82 -1.75
CA MET A 90 2.17 12.99 -2.72
C MET A 90 1.47 12.96 -4.08
N ALA A 91 0.15 12.75 -4.12
CA ALA A 91 -0.61 12.68 -5.36
C ALA A 91 -0.57 14.00 -6.13
N HIS A 92 -0.74 15.12 -5.45
CA HIS A 92 -0.69 16.43 -6.11
C HIS A 92 0.74 16.83 -6.53
N GLN A 93 1.77 16.46 -5.75
CA GLN A 93 3.17 16.64 -6.18
C GLN A 93 3.47 15.84 -7.46
N ALA A 94 3.03 14.57 -7.53
CA ALA A 94 3.17 13.76 -8.74
C ALA A 94 2.48 14.42 -9.93
N ALA A 95 1.20 14.76 -9.79
CA ALA A 95 0.41 15.39 -10.86
C ALA A 95 1.03 16.70 -11.36
N ALA A 96 1.56 17.55 -10.47
CA ALA A 96 2.25 18.77 -10.80
C ALA A 96 3.53 18.54 -11.64
N GLN A 97 4.14 17.36 -11.52
CA GLN A 97 5.31 16.92 -12.30
C GLN A 97 4.93 16.07 -13.52
N ARG A 98 3.65 15.99 -13.88
CA ARG A 98 3.12 15.16 -14.97
C ARG A 98 3.31 13.65 -14.76
N ILE A 99 3.45 13.22 -13.52
CA ILE A 99 3.45 11.83 -13.11
C ILE A 99 2.02 11.48 -12.70
N THR A 100 1.44 10.43 -13.28
CA THR A 100 0.08 10.02 -12.93
C THR A 100 0.09 9.25 -11.61
N PRO A 101 -0.53 9.76 -10.52
CA PRO A 101 -0.65 9.00 -9.29
C PRO A 101 -1.72 7.92 -9.44
N ILE A 102 -1.41 6.72 -8.98
CA ILE A 102 -2.37 5.61 -8.79
C ILE A 102 -2.54 5.44 -7.29
N ILE A 103 -3.78 5.48 -6.82
CA ILE A 103 -4.09 5.31 -5.41
C ILE A 103 -4.19 3.82 -5.10
N GLY A 104 -3.20 3.30 -4.37
CA GLY A 104 -3.16 1.92 -3.91
C GLY A 104 -3.90 1.76 -2.59
N ILE A 105 -4.86 0.84 -2.54
CA ILE A 105 -5.56 0.48 -1.32
C ILE A 105 -4.96 -0.81 -0.78
N ALA A 106 -4.20 -0.71 0.33
CA ALA A 106 -3.49 -1.83 0.90
C ALA A 106 -4.44 -2.96 1.34
N PRO A 107 -4.01 -4.25 1.30
CA PRO A 107 -4.78 -5.34 1.89
C PRO A 107 -4.98 -5.12 3.38
N GLY A 108 -5.99 -5.80 3.94
CA GLY A 108 -6.23 -5.83 5.37
C GLY A 108 -5.21 -6.70 6.12
N PHE A 109 -5.42 -6.84 7.41
CA PHE A 109 -4.66 -7.72 8.28
C PHE A 109 -5.60 -8.68 9.03
N SER A 110 -5.05 -9.76 9.59
CA SER A 110 -5.81 -10.75 10.37
C SER A 110 -5.66 -10.47 11.86
N ALA A 111 -6.66 -9.81 12.48
CA ALA A 111 -6.61 -9.44 13.89
C ALA A 111 -6.39 -10.65 14.83
N GLY A 112 -6.90 -11.82 14.46
CA GLY A 112 -6.74 -13.05 15.24
C GLY A 112 -5.36 -13.70 15.15
N GLN A 113 -4.50 -13.25 14.23
CA GLN A 113 -3.17 -13.81 13.99
C GLN A 113 -2.03 -12.82 14.31
N ILE A 114 -2.37 -11.63 14.83
CA ILE A 114 -1.37 -10.64 15.24
C ILE A 114 -0.46 -11.23 16.31
N ARG A 115 0.86 -11.13 16.08
CA ARG A 115 1.87 -11.52 17.06
C ARG A 115 1.67 -10.79 18.38
N SER A 116 1.96 -11.48 19.49
CA SER A 116 1.73 -10.97 20.85
C SER A 116 2.49 -9.68 21.17
N ASP A 117 3.71 -9.50 20.62
CA ASP A 117 4.51 -8.28 20.79
C ASP A 117 3.86 -7.08 20.09
N TRP A 118 3.34 -7.25 18.88
CA TRP A 118 2.58 -6.20 18.19
C TRP A 118 1.25 -5.90 18.86
N ALA A 119 0.54 -6.93 19.32
CA ALA A 119 -0.73 -6.76 20.04
C ALA A 119 -0.53 -6.05 21.39
N ALA A 120 0.63 -6.22 22.05
CA ALA A 120 0.98 -5.47 23.26
C ALA A 120 1.39 -4.02 22.97
N PHE A 121 1.92 -3.76 21.77
CA PHE A 121 2.39 -2.43 21.35
C PHE A 121 1.25 -1.53 20.87
N SER A 122 0.25 -2.08 20.16
CA SER A 122 -0.80 -1.32 19.50
C SER A 122 -2.18 -1.97 19.64
N ASP A 123 -3.22 -1.13 19.74
CA ASP A 123 -4.63 -1.53 19.73
C ASP A 123 -5.10 -1.81 18.30
N PHE A 124 -5.02 -3.08 17.86
CA PHE A 124 -5.41 -3.48 16.52
C PHE A 124 -6.92 -3.36 16.23
N GLY A 125 -7.76 -3.21 17.23
CA GLY A 125 -9.16 -2.83 17.04
C GLY A 125 -9.27 -1.41 16.46
N LYS A 126 -8.56 -0.46 17.07
CA LYS A 126 -8.49 0.92 16.57
C LYS A 126 -7.75 1.03 15.23
N VAL A 127 -6.71 0.22 15.03
CA VAL A 127 -6.01 0.17 13.73
C VAL A 127 -6.98 -0.27 12.63
N SER A 128 -7.81 -1.29 12.88
CA SER A 128 -8.81 -1.80 11.92
C SER A 128 -9.85 -0.73 11.56
N GLU A 129 -10.38 -0.04 12.57
CA GLU A 129 -11.33 1.05 12.36
C GLU A 129 -10.74 2.18 11.51
N LYS A 130 -9.56 2.67 11.88
CA LYS A 130 -8.88 3.73 11.13
C LYS A 130 -8.51 3.30 9.71
N HIS A 131 -8.10 2.04 9.52
CA HIS A 131 -7.78 1.50 8.21
C HIS A 131 -9.03 1.45 7.30
N LEU A 132 -10.18 1.03 7.84
CA LEU A 132 -11.45 1.10 7.13
C LEU A 132 -11.80 2.53 6.70
N LEU A 133 -11.70 3.49 7.63
CA LEU A 133 -11.99 4.90 7.33
C LEU A 133 -11.03 5.48 6.29
N LEU A 134 -9.74 5.12 6.33
CA LEU A 134 -8.78 5.52 5.32
C LEU A 134 -9.14 4.97 3.94
N ARG A 135 -9.50 3.68 3.83
CA ARG A 135 -9.92 3.07 2.55
C ARG A 135 -11.11 3.80 1.93
N LEU A 136 -12.14 4.06 2.73
CA LEU A 136 -13.33 4.81 2.27
C LEU A 136 -12.94 6.21 1.78
N TRP A 137 -12.06 6.88 2.50
CA TRP A 137 -11.57 8.19 2.10
C TRP A 137 -10.72 8.13 0.83
N LEU A 138 -9.84 7.13 0.66
CA LEU A 138 -9.00 6.96 -0.53
C LEU A 138 -9.85 6.77 -1.80
N HIS A 139 -10.93 5.99 -1.74
CA HIS A 139 -11.89 5.89 -2.85
C HIS A 139 -12.53 7.23 -3.20
N SER A 140 -13.02 7.97 -2.19
CA SER A 140 -13.60 9.29 -2.38
C SER A 140 -12.59 10.29 -2.94
N PHE A 141 -11.38 10.31 -2.40
CA PHE A 141 -10.28 11.15 -2.86
C PHE A 141 -9.92 10.87 -4.33
N ALA A 142 -9.70 9.60 -4.67
CA ALA A 142 -9.38 9.20 -6.04
C ALA A 142 -10.49 9.56 -7.02
N SER A 143 -11.76 9.33 -6.64
CA SER A 143 -12.91 9.70 -7.46
C SER A 143 -13.00 11.20 -7.68
N THR A 144 -12.79 12.02 -6.63
CA THR A 144 -12.86 13.49 -6.70
C THR A 144 -11.81 14.08 -7.65
N PHE A 145 -10.61 13.53 -7.65
CA PHE A 145 -9.49 14.04 -8.46
C PHE A 145 -9.26 13.23 -9.74
N HIS A 146 -10.12 12.25 -10.04
CA HIS A 146 -10.02 11.36 -11.21
C HIS A 146 -8.70 10.58 -11.27
N PHE A 147 -8.16 10.20 -10.11
CA PHE A 147 -6.98 9.35 -10.03
C PHE A 147 -7.37 7.87 -10.19
N PRO A 148 -6.60 7.07 -10.94
CA PRO A 148 -6.79 5.63 -10.98
C PRO A 148 -6.63 5.00 -9.59
N VAL A 149 -7.38 3.93 -9.34
CA VAL A 149 -7.30 3.15 -8.09
C VAL A 149 -6.81 1.75 -8.40
N PHE A 150 -5.89 1.24 -7.59
CA PHE A 150 -5.55 -0.18 -7.54
C PHE A 150 -5.93 -0.72 -6.16
N ASP A 151 -7.05 -1.46 -6.10
CA ASP A 151 -7.62 -1.93 -4.85
C ASP A 151 -7.16 -3.35 -4.54
N PHE A 152 -6.02 -3.46 -3.85
CA PHE A 152 -5.50 -4.75 -3.36
C PHE A 152 -6.42 -5.36 -2.31
N TYR A 153 -7.11 -4.53 -1.49
CA TYR A 153 -8.03 -5.02 -0.48
C TYR A 153 -9.19 -5.78 -1.12
N ALA A 154 -9.86 -5.17 -2.08
CA ALA A 154 -10.99 -5.81 -2.76
C ALA A 154 -10.55 -7.08 -3.51
N GLY A 155 -9.39 -7.05 -4.17
CA GLY A 155 -8.81 -8.22 -4.83
C GLY A 155 -8.53 -9.36 -3.84
N PHE A 156 -7.95 -9.06 -2.68
CA PHE A 156 -7.64 -10.04 -1.65
C PHE A 156 -8.90 -10.62 -0.98
N GLU A 157 -9.91 -9.79 -0.68
CA GLU A 157 -11.19 -10.26 -0.15
C GLU A 157 -11.91 -11.18 -1.16
N SER A 158 -11.87 -10.83 -2.45
CA SER A 158 -12.43 -11.67 -3.52
C SER A 158 -11.70 -13.02 -3.59
N PHE A 159 -10.38 -13.03 -3.49
CA PHE A 159 -9.58 -14.27 -3.45
C PHE A 159 -9.97 -15.15 -2.25
N LYS A 160 -10.07 -14.56 -1.05
CA LYS A 160 -10.49 -15.29 0.16
C LYS A 160 -11.89 -15.90 0.00
N ALA A 161 -12.82 -15.15 -0.59
CA ALA A 161 -14.18 -15.65 -0.83
C ALA A 161 -14.23 -16.83 -1.81
N GLN A 162 -13.35 -16.83 -2.82
CA GLN A 162 -13.28 -17.91 -3.83
C GLN A 162 -12.57 -19.16 -3.32
N THR A 163 -11.54 -19.00 -2.48
CA THR A 163 -10.73 -20.12 -1.98
C THR A 163 -11.32 -20.78 -0.72
N GLY A 164 -12.32 -20.17 -0.09
CA GLY A 164 -12.98 -20.69 1.11
C GLY A 164 -12.10 -20.61 2.36
N GLN A 165 -12.61 -21.19 3.49
CA GLN A 165 -11.91 -21.13 4.79
C GLN A 165 -10.62 -21.96 4.86
N LEU A 166 -10.38 -22.85 3.90
CA LEU A 166 -9.28 -23.83 3.93
C LEU A 166 -7.87 -23.18 3.95
N PHE A 167 -7.73 -21.93 3.49
CA PHE A 167 -6.43 -21.24 3.39
C PHE A 167 -6.32 -19.98 4.24
N GLN A 168 -7.35 -19.61 5.01
CA GLN A 168 -7.35 -18.33 5.75
C GLN A 168 -6.20 -18.22 6.77
N ASN A 169 -5.77 -19.33 7.37
CA ASN A 169 -4.68 -19.33 8.34
C ASN A 169 -3.30 -19.24 7.69
N ASP A 170 -3.19 -19.57 6.40
CA ASP A 170 -1.91 -19.62 5.67
C ASP A 170 -1.63 -18.35 4.86
N LEU A 171 -2.60 -17.40 4.84
CA LEU A 171 -2.47 -16.17 4.06
C LEU A 171 -1.65 -15.09 4.76
N TYR A 172 -1.40 -15.22 6.06
CA TYR A 172 -0.67 -14.24 6.84
C TYR A 172 0.52 -14.89 7.56
N LEU A 173 1.68 -14.25 7.45
CA LEU A 173 2.91 -14.68 8.12
C LEU A 173 2.86 -14.39 9.64
N ASP A 174 2.34 -13.22 10.02
CA ASP A 174 2.35 -12.69 11.39
C ASP A 174 1.08 -11.90 11.74
N GLY A 175 0.05 -12.05 10.93
CA GLY A 175 -1.22 -11.36 11.03
C GLY A 175 -1.27 -10.02 10.27
N ILE A 176 -0.12 -9.41 9.97
CA ILE A 176 -0.02 -8.14 9.21
C ILE A 176 0.44 -8.42 7.78
N HIS A 177 1.49 -9.21 7.62
CA HIS A 177 2.14 -9.46 6.34
C HIS A 177 1.57 -10.71 5.66
N LEU A 178 1.36 -10.62 4.35
CA LEU A 178 0.89 -11.73 3.53
C LEU A 178 2.03 -12.71 3.22
N THR A 179 1.67 -14.00 3.04
CA THR A 179 2.59 -15.09 2.62
C THR A 179 2.77 -15.14 1.11
#